data_71937a273d6167f3733568408b926757
#
_entry.id   71937a273d6167f3733568408b926757
#
_cell.length_a   1.000
_cell.length_b   1.000
_cell.length_c   1.000
_cell.angle_alpha   90.00
_cell.angle_beta   90.00
_cell.angle_gamma   90.00
#
_symmetry.space_group_name_H-M   'P 1'
#
loop_
_entity.id
_entity.type
_entity.pdbx_description
1 polymer ?
#
loop_
_entity_poly.entity_id
_entity_poly.type
_entity_poly.pdbx_seq_one_letter_code
_entity_poly.pdbx_strand_id
1 'polypeptide(L)'
;MTHIKEIVVVSGKGGTGKTSLTGALSSLFRDKVIADCDVDAANLHMILQPEEVLQTKEFTGGKKARIDPDRCTKCGICREVCHYDAISEDFVVDTVSCEGCGACYFLCPAKAVNFSTRLAGYCYVCSTSGNGRFVFAELLPGEENSGKLVAMVRNETRTEAEKTGSNLILIDGPPGIGCPVISSITGTHLAVVVTEPTPTGIHDLKRIVELAHHFQIKAALVINKSDINPQYVQEMKQYCEEKGLIYLGEIPYETQITEAQKEAKAILDFAPECVASRAIREIYTKLQSILEEL
;
A
#
# COMPACT_ATOMS: atom_id res chain seq x y z
N MET A 1 22.92 -3.12 16.82
CA MET A 1 21.81 -2.63 15.98
C MET A 1 20.60 -3.51 16.29
N THR A 2 19.53 -2.94 16.79
CA THR A 2 18.26 -3.68 16.99
C THR A 2 17.77 -4.14 15.60
N HIS A 3 17.51 -5.44 15.47
CA HIS A 3 17.03 -6.00 14.22
C HIS A 3 15.56 -5.61 14.07
N ILE A 4 15.26 -4.61 13.24
CA ILE A 4 13.89 -4.16 12.98
C ILE A 4 13.19 -5.21 12.12
N LYS A 5 12.10 -5.77 12.60
CA LYS A 5 11.27 -6.73 11.86
C LYS A 5 10.20 -6.00 11.08
N GLU A 6 10.00 -6.38 9.82
CA GLU A 6 8.99 -5.77 8.94
C GLU A 6 7.94 -6.80 8.56
N ILE A 7 6.67 -6.52 8.87
CA ILE A 7 5.51 -7.28 8.42
C ILE A 7 4.73 -6.44 7.43
N VAL A 8 4.40 -6.99 6.27
CA VAL A 8 3.49 -6.34 5.33
C VAL A 8 2.18 -7.13 5.22
N VAL A 9 1.05 -6.45 5.30
CA VAL A 9 -0.28 -7.01 5.04
C VAL A 9 -0.66 -6.69 3.61
N VAL A 10 -0.91 -7.71 2.79
CA VAL A 10 -1.20 -7.57 1.35
C VAL A 10 -2.42 -8.38 0.94
N SER A 11 -2.99 -8.07 -0.21
CA SER A 11 -4.09 -8.86 -0.80
C SER A 11 -4.10 -8.77 -2.32
N GLY A 12 -4.68 -9.76 -2.99
CA GLY A 12 -4.78 -9.78 -4.45
C GLY A 12 -5.74 -8.75 -5.03
N LYS A 13 -6.73 -8.30 -4.27
CA LYS A 13 -7.70 -7.28 -4.68
C LYS A 13 -8.03 -6.32 -3.55
N GLY A 14 -8.61 -5.16 -3.90
CA GLY A 14 -9.17 -4.21 -2.93
C GLY A 14 -10.38 -4.80 -2.19
N GLY A 15 -10.67 -4.28 -0.99
CA GLY A 15 -11.85 -4.64 -0.20
C GLY A 15 -11.79 -5.98 0.56
N THR A 16 -10.65 -6.67 0.56
CA THR A 16 -10.46 -7.93 1.31
C THR A 16 -10.31 -7.77 2.82
N GLY A 17 -10.21 -6.53 3.32
CA GLY A 17 -10.07 -6.25 4.75
C GLY A 17 -8.62 -6.07 5.25
N LYS A 18 -7.64 -5.85 4.37
CA LYS A 18 -6.24 -5.55 4.74
C LYS A 18 -6.15 -4.45 5.79
N THR A 19 -6.62 -3.25 5.44
CA THR A 19 -6.54 -2.05 6.28
C THR A 19 -7.27 -2.23 7.62
N SER A 20 -8.43 -2.94 7.63
CA SER A 20 -9.13 -3.27 8.87
C SER A 20 -8.30 -4.18 9.78
N LEU A 21 -7.64 -5.19 9.19
CA LEU A 21 -6.74 -6.08 9.93
C LEU A 21 -5.51 -5.33 10.40
N THR A 22 -4.88 -4.51 9.54
CA THR A 22 -3.70 -3.71 9.90
C THR A 22 -4.02 -2.73 11.02
N GLY A 23 -5.15 -2.01 10.93
CA GLY A 23 -5.62 -1.11 11.98
C GLY A 23 -5.86 -1.84 13.31
N ALA A 24 -6.49 -3.01 13.27
CA ALA A 24 -6.70 -3.82 14.47
C ALA A 24 -5.38 -4.34 15.06
N LEU A 25 -4.47 -4.87 14.24
CA LEU A 25 -3.16 -5.32 14.69
C LEU A 25 -2.33 -4.16 15.27
N SER A 26 -2.50 -2.95 14.73
CA SER A 26 -1.81 -1.77 15.25
C SER A 26 -2.20 -1.45 16.69
N SER A 27 -3.44 -1.71 17.12
CA SER A 27 -3.86 -1.52 18.51
C SER A 27 -3.24 -2.55 19.48
N LEU A 28 -2.83 -3.72 18.96
CA LEU A 28 -2.28 -4.82 19.77
C LEU A 28 -0.76 -4.78 19.92
N PHE A 29 -0.03 -4.47 18.84
CA PHE A 29 1.43 -4.37 18.90
C PHE A 29 1.86 -3.13 19.68
N ARG A 30 2.91 -3.29 20.49
CA ARG A 30 3.61 -2.19 21.17
C ARG A 30 4.93 -1.89 20.43
N ASP A 31 5.52 -0.74 20.68
CA ASP A 31 6.86 -0.35 20.18
C ASP A 31 7.02 -0.56 18.66
N LYS A 32 6.04 -0.08 17.89
CA LYS A 32 5.97 -0.21 16.45
C LYS A 32 5.96 1.13 15.74
N VAL A 33 6.37 1.10 14.48
CA VAL A 33 6.07 2.13 13.49
C VAL A 33 5.11 1.54 12.45
N ILE A 34 4.14 2.31 12.03
CA ILE A 34 3.11 1.88 11.07
C ILE A 34 3.34 2.62 9.75
N ALA A 35 3.19 1.92 8.64
CA ALA A 35 3.22 2.49 7.29
C ALA A 35 1.93 2.18 6.53
N ASP A 36 1.35 3.18 5.87
CA ASP A 36 0.34 2.97 4.83
C ASP A 36 1.01 3.09 3.46
N CYS A 37 1.16 1.96 2.81
CA CYS A 37 1.74 1.83 1.47
C CYS A 37 0.68 1.68 0.37
N ASP A 38 -0.62 1.68 0.71
CA ASP A 38 -1.73 1.75 -0.25
C ASP A 38 -1.98 3.21 -0.67
N VAL A 39 -0.96 3.83 -1.25
CA VAL A 39 -0.90 5.27 -1.54
C VAL A 39 -1.95 5.75 -2.55
N ASP A 40 -2.53 4.85 -3.34
CA ASP A 40 -3.63 5.16 -4.27
C ASP A 40 -4.98 5.29 -3.54
N ALA A 41 -5.10 4.64 -2.38
CA ALA A 41 -6.30 4.65 -1.54
C ALA A 41 -5.94 4.66 -0.04
N ALA A 42 -5.00 5.54 0.33
CA ALA A 42 -4.55 5.66 1.72
C ALA A 42 -5.72 5.98 2.65
N ASN A 43 -6.09 5.03 3.50
CA ASN A 43 -7.25 5.14 4.39
C ASN A 43 -6.96 4.68 5.83
N LEU A 44 -5.79 4.15 6.09
CA LEU A 44 -5.39 3.73 7.44
C LEU A 44 -5.30 4.92 8.41
N HIS A 45 -4.97 6.12 7.90
CA HIS A 45 -4.95 7.37 8.69
C HIS A 45 -6.31 7.69 9.31
N MET A 46 -7.43 7.31 8.67
CA MET A 46 -8.77 7.51 9.21
C MET A 46 -8.99 6.66 10.47
N ILE A 47 -8.44 5.44 10.50
CA ILE A 47 -8.58 4.51 11.65
C ILE A 47 -7.62 4.89 12.76
N LEU A 48 -6.37 5.24 12.41
CA LEU A 48 -5.31 5.54 13.39
C LEU A 48 -5.42 6.93 14.01
N GLN A 49 -6.10 7.86 13.35
CA GLN A 49 -6.30 9.25 13.79
C GLN A 49 -4.99 9.87 14.29
N PRO A 50 -4.00 10.11 13.42
CA PRO A 50 -2.72 10.66 13.83
C PRO A 50 -2.92 12.02 14.53
N GLU A 51 -2.13 12.27 15.59
CA GLU A 51 -2.28 13.45 16.45
C GLU A 51 -1.63 14.71 15.84
N GLU A 52 -0.43 14.54 15.28
CA GLU A 52 0.37 15.64 14.75
C GLU A 52 1.19 15.20 13.54
N VAL A 53 1.30 16.06 12.54
CA VAL A 53 2.23 15.90 11.42
C VAL A 53 3.60 16.42 11.84
N LEU A 54 4.55 15.53 12.08
CA LEU A 54 5.90 15.85 12.51
C LEU A 54 6.80 16.28 11.35
N GLN A 55 6.57 15.70 10.16
CA GLN A 55 7.36 15.98 8.97
C GLN A 55 6.51 15.78 7.71
N THR A 56 6.72 16.67 6.74
CA THR A 56 6.18 16.54 5.37
C THR A 56 7.33 16.56 4.38
N LYS A 57 7.36 15.62 3.45
CA LYS A 57 8.33 15.55 2.36
C LYS A 57 7.64 15.57 1.02
N GLU A 58 8.13 16.37 0.10
CA GLU A 58 7.66 16.39 -1.28
C GLU A 58 8.09 15.13 -2.03
N PHE A 59 7.16 14.56 -2.78
CA PHE A 59 7.43 13.49 -3.71
C PHE A 59 7.38 14.03 -5.15
N THR A 60 8.49 13.89 -5.86
CA THR A 60 8.55 14.24 -7.28
C THR A 60 8.27 13.01 -8.13
N GLY A 61 7.24 13.12 -8.95
CA GLY A 61 6.77 12.05 -9.83
C GLY A 61 7.52 11.95 -11.15
N GLY A 62 6.85 11.37 -12.14
CA GLY A 62 7.31 11.29 -13.50
C GLY A 62 7.54 12.67 -14.13
N LYS A 63 8.17 12.66 -15.30
CA LYS A 63 8.31 13.89 -16.09
C LYS A 63 7.04 14.17 -16.86
N LYS A 64 6.65 15.43 -16.96
CA LYS A 64 5.56 15.91 -17.83
C LYS A 64 6.08 16.96 -18.79
N ALA A 65 5.46 17.04 -19.97
CA ALA A 65 5.82 18.02 -20.97
C ALA A 65 5.16 19.39 -20.65
N ARG A 66 5.85 20.46 -20.99
CA ARG A 66 5.32 21.83 -21.00
C ARG A 66 5.86 22.54 -22.22
N ILE A 67 5.00 23.13 -23.03
CA ILE A 67 5.39 23.88 -24.22
C ILE A 67 5.63 25.34 -23.82
N ASP A 68 6.80 25.85 -24.21
CA ASP A 68 7.17 27.25 -24.05
C ASP A 68 6.56 28.05 -25.22
N PRO A 69 5.59 28.94 -24.97
CA PRO A 69 4.89 29.66 -26.03
C PRO A 69 5.81 30.61 -26.79
N ASP A 70 6.84 31.15 -26.14
CA ASP A 70 7.74 32.12 -26.77
C ASP A 70 8.72 31.46 -27.77
N ARG A 71 8.97 30.17 -27.58
CA ARG A 71 9.85 29.36 -28.46
C ARG A 71 9.06 28.52 -29.45
N CYS A 72 7.76 28.36 -29.23
CA CYS A 72 6.93 27.47 -30.04
C CYS A 72 6.63 28.07 -31.42
N THR A 73 7.04 27.38 -32.49
CA THR A 73 6.75 27.76 -33.87
C THR A 73 5.41 27.26 -34.38
N LYS A 74 4.61 26.59 -33.53
CA LYS A 74 3.29 26.02 -33.84
C LYS A 74 3.30 25.06 -35.03
N CYS A 75 4.37 24.30 -35.23
CA CYS A 75 4.54 23.39 -36.38
C CYS A 75 3.66 22.13 -36.33
N GLY A 76 3.00 21.82 -35.23
CA GLY A 76 2.07 20.71 -35.08
C GLY A 76 2.69 19.36 -34.71
N ILE A 77 3.98 19.14 -34.90
CA ILE A 77 4.66 17.83 -34.71
C ILE A 77 4.35 17.22 -33.33
N CYS A 78 4.40 18.01 -32.26
CA CYS A 78 4.17 17.52 -30.90
C CYS A 78 2.74 16.98 -30.70
N ARG A 79 1.74 17.54 -31.38
CA ARG A 79 0.36 17.04 -31.37
C ARG A 79 0.23 15.73 -32.16
N GLU A 80 0.84 15.70 -33.36
CA GLU A 80 0.79 14.54 -34.25
C GLU A 80 1.42 13.28 -33.60
N VAL A 81 2.51 13.45 -32.81
CA VAL A 81 3.20 12.33 -32.16
C VAL A 81 2.65 12.00 -30.77
N CYS A 82 1.66 12.74 -30.28
CA CYS A 82 1.09 12.49 -28.96
C CYS A 82 0.04 11.38 -29.02
N HIS A 83 0.40 10.20 -28.55
CA HIS A 83 -0.50 9.04 -28.48
C HIS A 83 -1.68 9.21 -27.50
N TYR A 84 -1.59 10.20 -26.62
CA TYR A 84 -2.52 10.43 -25.52
C TYR A 84 -3.40 11.66 -25.74
N ASP A 85 -3.33 12.28 -26.91
CA ASP A 85 -4.06 13.51 -27.28
C ASP A 85 -3.94 14.63 -26.23
N ALA A 86 -2.83 14.63 -25.48
CA ALA A 86 -2.62 15.52 -24.35
C ALA A 86 -2.24 16.96 -24.74
N ILE A 87 -2.20 17.31 -26.04
CA ILE A 87 -1.78 18.64 -26.50
C ILE A 87 -2.90 19.28 -27.31
N SER A 88 -3.42 20.40 -26.79
CA SER A 88 -4.50 21.15 -27.42
C SER A 88 -4.11 21.83 -28.74
N GLU A 89 -5.10 22.40 -29.44
CA GLU A 89 -4.87 23.22 -30.66
C GLU A 89 -4.07 24.48 -30.38
N ASP A 90 -4.15 25.00 -29.16
CA ASP A 90 -3.37 26.16 -28.71
C ASP A 90 -1.99 25.78 -28.19
N PHE A 91 -1.55 24.53 -28.37
CA PHE A 91 -0.27 23.99 -27.90
C PHE A 91 -0.11 24.03 -26.37
N VAL A 92 -1.19 23.86 -25.63
CA VAL A 92 -1.19 23.70 -24.19
C VAL A 92 -1.24 22.21 -23.87
N VAL A 93 -0.35 21.74 -23.00
CA VAL A 93 -0.31 20.36 -22.53
C VAL A 93 -1.31 20.17 -21.40
N ASP A 94 -2.25 19.26 -21.56
CA ASP A 94 -3.05 18.75 -20.46
C ASP A 94 -2.19 17.81 -19.62
N THR A 95 -1.92 18.23 -18.39
CA THR A 95 -1.04 17.48 -17.51
C THR A 95 -1.67 16.21 -16.95
N VAL A 96 -2.99 16.05 -17.01
CA VAL A 96 -3.68 14.82 -16.60
C VAL A 96 -3.52 13.76 -17.70
N SER A 97 -3.81 14.14 -18.96
CA SER A 97 -3.69 13.23 -20.11
C SER A 97 -2.24 12.95 -20.54
N CYS A 98 -1.27 13.75 -20.09
CA CYS A 98 0.14 13.58 -20.47
C CYS A 98 0.79 12.43 -19.70
N GLU A 99 1.15 11.33 -20.36
CA GLU A 99 1.82 10.17 -19.78
C GLU A 99 3.35 10.31 -19.65
N GLY A 100 3.91 11.47 -19.95
CA GLY A 100 5.33 11.70 -19.76
C GLY A 100 6.26 10.84 -20.63
N CYS A 101 5.82 10.39 -21.79
CA CYS A 101 6.62 9.55 -22.71
C CYS A 101 7.78 10.30 -23.36
N GLY A 102 7.73 11.63 -23.41
CA GLY A 102 8.79 12.49 -23.95
C GLY A 102 8.85 12.60 -25.48
N ALA A 103 7.98 11.94 -26.24
CA ALA A 103 8.01 11.97 -27.72
C ALA A 103 7.98 13.41 -28.26
N CYS A 104 7.09 14.26 -27.74
CA CYS A 104 7.00 15.66 -28.10
C CYS A 104 8.26 16.47 -27.78
N TYR A 105 8.99 16.11 -26.73
CA TYR A 105 10.25 16.75 -26.33
C TYR A 105 11.37 16.41 -27.32
N PHE A 106 11.55 15.12 -27.64
CA PHE A 106 12.64 14.68 -28.53
C PHE A 106 12.44 15.12 -29.98
N LEU A 107 11.20 15.22 -30.43
CA LEU A 107 10.87 15.53 -31.82
C LEU A 107 10.62 17.02 -32.09
N CYS A 108 10.66 17.88 -31.07
CA CYS A 108 10.45 19.32 -31.24
C CYS A 108 11.63 20.01 -31.94
N PRO A 109 11.49 20.49 -33.19
CA PRO A 109 12.61 21.12 -33.91
C PRO A 109 13.00 22.47 -33.31
N ALA A 110 12.06 23.18 -32.71
CA ALA A 110 12.30 24.48 -32.06
C ALA A 110 12.82 24.32 -30.61
N LYS A 111 12.91 23.08 -30.10
CA LYS A 111 13.26 22.79 -28.68
C LYS A 111 12.41 23.61 -27.70
N ALA A 112 11.14 23.81 -28.04
CA ALA A 112 10.18 24.57 -27.25
C ALA A 112 9.51 23.75 -26.15
N VAL A 113 9.68 22.43 -26.14
CA VAL A 113 9.10 21.56 -25.14
C VAL A 113 10.08 21.40 -23.97
N ASN A 114 9.68 21.84 -22.79
CA ASN A 114 10.35 21.52 -21.52
C ASN A 114 9.84 20.19 -20.99
N PHE A 115 10.72 19.35 -20.47
CA PHE A 115 10.38 18.02 -19.97
C PHE A 115 11.05 17.79 -18.62
N SER A 116 10.32 18.05 -17.54
CA SER A 116 10.84 18.06 -16.19
C SER A 116 9.98 17.24 -15.23
N THR A 117 10.59 16.79 -14.15
CA THR A 117 9.88 16.23 -13.01
C THR A 117 9.00 17.30 -12.37
N ARG A 118 7.89 16.87 -11.78
CA ARG A 118 6.99 17.74 -11.03
C ARG A 118 6.65 17.15 -9.67
N LEU A 119 6.16 18.00 -8.79
CA LEU A 119 5.56 17.57 -7.55
C LEU A 119 4.38 16.66 -7.87
N ALA A 120 4.39 15.45 -7.32
CA ALA A 120 3.37 14.44 -7.56
C ALA A 120 2.65 13.98 -6.28
N GLY A 121 3.14 14.37 -5.12
CA GLY A 121 2.54 13.99 -3.85
C GLY A 121 3.36 14.42 -2.66
N TYR A 122 2.92 13.99 -1.50
CA TYR A 122 3.58 14.25 -0.23
C TYR A 122 3.65 12.97 0.60
N CYS A 123 4.75 12.80 1.33
CA CYS A 123 4.91 11.78 2.35
C CYS A 123 4.90 12.48 3.73
N TYR A 124 4.08 11.95 4.62
CA TYR A 124 3.86 12.49 5.96
C TYR A 124 4.40 11.52 7.01
N VAL A 125 5.09 12.07 7.99
CA VAL A 125 5.44 11.38 9.24
C VAL A 125 4.62 11.99 10.34
N CYS A 126 3.83 11.18 11.03
CA CYS A 126 2.91 11.62 12.06
C CYS A 126 3.18 10.93 13.40
N SER A 127 2.83 11.61 14.49
CA SER A 127 2.68 10.97 15.79
C SER A 127 1.34 10.26 15.90
N THR A 128 1.30 9.19 16.66
CA THR A 128 0.07 8.50 17.10
C THR A 128 0.08 8.36 18.61
N SER A 129 -1.04 8.01 19.21
CA SER A 129 -1.18 7.80 20.64
C SER A 129 -0.06 6.90 21.20
N GLY A 130 0.45 7.21 22.39
CA GLY A 130 1.47 6.41 23.06
C GLY A 130 2.88 6.49 22.44
N ASN A 131 3.28 7.64 21.88
CA ASN A 131 4.56 7.89 21.22
C ASN A 131 4.80 7.04 19.95
N GLY A 132 3.76 6.44 19.39
CA GLY A 132 3.83 5.73 18.11
C GLY A 132 4.18 6.65 16.95
N ARG A 133 4.58 6.07 15.82
CA ARG A 133 4.81 6.76 14.55
C ARG A 133 3.99 6.11 13.45
N PHE A 134 3.47 6.96 12.58
CA PHE A 134 2.73 6.55 11.40
C PHE A 134 3.24 7.32 10.19
N VAL A 135 3.55 6.60 9.13
CA VAL A 135 4.04 7.15 7.87
C VAL A 135 3.09 6.79 6.75
N PHE A 136 2.64 7.77 6.01
CA PHE A 136 1.77 7.57 4.85
C PHE A 136 2.07 8.59 3.76
N ALA A 137 1.50 8.41 2.59
CA ALA A 137 1.66 9.35 1.50
C ALA A 137 0.35 9.57 0.76
N GLU A 138 0.24 10.73 0.13
CA GLU A 138 -0.88 11.12 -0.71
C GLU A 138 -0.37 11.60 -2.07
N LEU A 139 -0.97 11.07 -3.14
CA LEU A 139 -0.74 11.54 -4.49
C LEU A 139 -1.60 12.77 -4.80
N LEU A 140 -1.06 13.68 -5.58
CA LEU A 140 -1.83 14.76 -6.17
C LEU A 140 -2.78 14.21 -7.25
N PRO A 141 -3.94 14.87 -7.48
CA PRO A 141 -4.87 14.43 -8.51
C PRO A 141 -4.22 14.29 -9.89
N GLY A 142 -4.46 13.16 -10.56
CA GLY A 142 -3.89 12.84 -11.87
C GLY A 142 -2.43 12.38 -11.87
N GLU A 143 -1.88 12.07 -10.70
CA GLU A 143 -0.57 11.43 -10.56
C GLU A 143 -0.70 9.93 -10.35
N GLU A 144 0.28 9.17 -10.83
CA GLU A 144 0.32 7.72 -10.72
C GLU A 144 1.36 7.23 -9.72
N ASN A 145 1.03 6.13 -9.04
CA ASN A 145 1.95 5.43 -8.16
C ASN A 145 2.83 4.46 -8.95
N SER A 146 4.10 4.79 -9.10
CA SER A 146 5.11 3.95 -9.77
C SER A 146 5.86 2.99 -8.83
N GLY A 147 5.40 2.80 -7.61
CA GLY A 147 6.14 2.07 -6.57
C GLY A 147 7.27 2.88 -5.91
N LYS A 148 7.68 4.01 -6.49
CA LYS A 148 8.72 4.89 -5.90
C LYS A 148 8.22 5.59 -4.64
N LEU A 149 6.94 5.98 -4.62
CA LEU A 149 6.33 6.59 -3.45
C LEU A 149 6.21 5.58 -2.31
N VAL A 150 5.83 4.34 -2.60
CA VAL A 150 5.85 3.23 -1.63
C VAL A 150 7.24 3.02 -1.05
N ALA A 151 8.28 3.03 -1.89
CA ALA A 151 9.67 2.92 -1.42
C ALA A 151 10.07 4.10 -0.52
N MET A 152 9.59 5.32 -0.83
CA MET A 152 9.81 6.50 0.00
C MET A 152 9.14 6.34 1.37
N VAL A 153 7.86 5.95 1.42
CA VAL A 153 7.14 5.69 2.66
C VAL A 153 7.89 4.67 3.52
N ARG A 154 8.32 3.55 2.94
CA ARG A 154 9.07 2.51 3.65
C ARG A 154 10.41 3.01 4.20
N ASN A 155 11.16 3.79 3.42
CA ASN A 155 12.44 4.35 3.88
C ASN A 155 12.25 5.32 5.05
N GLU A 156 11.22 6.18 4.99
CA GLU A 156 10.89 7.07 6.10
C GLU A 156 10.46 6.26 7.34
N THR A 157 9.67 5.19 7.14
CA THR A 157 9.22 4.32 8.24
C THR A 157 10.40 3.64 8.94
N ARG A 158 11.41 3.16 8.19
CA ARG A 158 12.64 2.60 8.77
C ARG A 158 13.43 3.65 9.54
N THR A 159 13.56 4.85 8.96
CA THR A 159 14.22 5.97 9.62
C THR A 159 13.54 6.33 10.96
N GLU A 160 12.21 6.33 10.99
CA GLU A 160 11.46 6.59 12.22
C GLU A 160 11.59 5.43 13.23
N ALA A 161 11.62 4.18 12.77
CA ALA A 161 11.84 3.02 13.66
C ALA A 161 13.24 3.08 14.31
N GLU A 162 14.27 3.45 13.56
CA GLU A 162 15.62 3.65 14.09
C GLU A 162 15.67 4.79 15.11
N LYS A 163 15.02 5.92 14.84
CA LYS A 163 14.97 7.09 15.73
C LYS A 163 14.23 6.81 17.04
N THR A 164 13.14 6.04 16.98
CA THR A 164 12.30 5.72 18.15
C THR A 164 12.79 4.49 18.90
N GLY A 165 13.72 3.72 18.34
CA GLY A 165 14.16 2.42 18.88
C GLY A 165 13.11 1.33 18.73
N SER A 166 12.14 1.51 17.85
CA SER A 166 11.09 0.51 17.58
C SER A 166 11.68 -0.71 16.88
N ASN A 167 11.26 -1.90 17.30
CA ASN A 167 11.74 -3.16 16.76
C ASN A 167 10.80 -3.80 15.72
N LEU A 168 9.64 -3.17 15.46
CA LEU A 168 8.63 -3.65 14.53
C LEU A 168 8.15 -2.54 13.60
N ILE A 169 8.06 -2.87 12.31
CA ILE A 169 7.34 -2.09 11.31
C ILE A 169 6.15 -2.92 10.82
N LEU A 170 4.94 -2.34 10.92
CA LEU A 170 3.71 -2.90 10.39
C LEU A 170 3.27 -2.10 9.17
N ILE A 171 3.19 -2.75 8.01
CA ILE A 171 2.91 -2.11 6.73
C ILE A 171 1.53 -2.54 6.23
N ASP A 172 0.62 -1.58 6.00
CA ASP A 172 -0.56 -1.79 5.16
C ASP A 172 -0.15 -1.69 3.69
N GLY A 173 -0.09 -2.82 3.01
CA GLY A 173 0.37 -2.88 1.63
C GLY A 173 -0.76 -2.60 0.63
N PRO A 174 -0.43 -2.24 -0.61
CA PRO A 174 -1.42 -2.05 -1.67
C PRO A 174 -2.00 -3.39 -2.14
N PRO A 175 -3.18 -3.38 -2.77
CA PRO A 175 -3.76 -4.57 -3.39
C PRO A 175 -3.10 -4.90 -4.74
N GLY A 176 -3.26 -6.16 -5.17
CA GLY A 176 -2.79 -6.63 -6.47
C GLY A 176 -1.39 -7.22 -6.44
N ILE A 177 -0.67 -7.15 -7.58
CA ILE A 177 0.67 -7.72 -7.77
C ILE A 177 1.59 -6.79 -8.57
N GLY A 178 1.19 -5.54 -8.77
CA GLY A 178 1.94 -4.54 -9.53
C GLY A 178 3.17 -4.00 -8.80
N CYS A 179 3.84 -3.02 -9.43
CA CYS A 179 5.02 -2.38 -8.86
C CYS A 179 4.87 -1.86 -7.42
N PRO A 180 3.71 -1.30 -7.01
CA PRO A 180 3.51 -0.88 -5.62
C PRO A 180 3.60 -2.06 -4.64
N VAL A 181 2.96 -3.21 -4.97
CA VAL A 181 3.00 -4.42 -4.13
C VAL A 181 4.41 -4.98 -4.05
N ILE A 182 5.11 -5.08 -5.19
CA ILE A 182 6.53 -5.50 -5.23
C ILE A 182 7.36 -4.60 -4.31
N SER A 183 7.17 -3.28 -4.41
CA SER A 183 7.88 -2.32 -3.58
C SER A 183 7.53 -2.44 -2.08
N SER A 184 6.30 -2.82 -1.74
CA SER A 184 5.88 -3.02 -0.36
C SER A 184 6.38 -4.33 0.26
N ILE A 185 6.48 -5.41 -0.53
CA ILE A 185 6.89 -6.75 -0.07
C ILE A 185 8.41 -6.90 0.00
N THR A 186 9.15 -6.39 -0.99
CA THR A 186 10.58 -6.65 -1.14
C THR A 186 11.37 -6.28 0.12
N GLY A 187 12.11 -7.26 0.68
CA GLY A 187 12.94 -7.06 1.87
C GLY A 187 12.16 -6.97 3.18
N THR A 188 10.88 -7.35 3.21
CA THR A 188 10.15 -7.58 4.47
C THR A 188 10.47 -8.98 5.03
N HIS A 189 10.20 -9.22 6.30
CA HIS A 189 10.43 -10.51 6.94
C HIS A 189 9.25 -11.46 6.78
N LEU A 190 8.03 -10.90 6.72
CA LEU A 190 6.79 -11.66 6.60
C LEU A 190 5.75 -10.91 5.76
N ALA A 191 5.16 -11.58 4.79
CA ALA A 191 3.99 -11.10 4.06
C ALA A 191 2.73 -11.81 4.58
N VAL A 192 1.84 -11.08 5.22
CA VAL A 192 0.51 -11.56 5.64
C VAL A 192 -0.46 -11.35 4.49
N VAL A 193 -0.84 -12.43 3.84
CA VAL A 193 -1.77 -12.41 2.71
C VAL A 193 -3.20 -12.54 3.22
N VAL A 194 -4.00 -11.50 3.03
CA VAL A 194 -5.44 -11.48 3.36
C VAL A 194 -6.24 -11.80 2.11
N THR A 195 -7.08 -12.82 2.18
CA THR A 195 -7.95 -13.25 1.07
C THR A 195 -9.36 -13.53 1.53
N GLU A 196 -10.29 -13.66 0.58
CA GLU A 196 -11.68 -14.05 0.80
C GLU A 196 -11.97 -15.41 0.14
N PRO A 197 -12.85 -16.26 0.69
CA PRO A 197 -13.17 -17.57 0.13
C PRO A 197 -14.05 -17.46 -1.12
N THR A 198 -13.45 -17.01 -2.21
CA THR A 198 -14.06 -16.85 -3.53
C THR A 198 -13.11 -17.39 -4.61
N PRO A 199 -13.61 -17.77 -5.83
CA PRO A 199 -12.75 -18.22 -6.92
C PRO A 199 -11.64 -17.21 -7.27
N THR A 200 -11.99 -15.91 -7.31
CA THR A 200 -10.99 -14.85 -7.55
C THR A 200 -10.03 -14.71 -6.40
N GLY A 201 -10.49 -14.87 -5.14
CA GLY A 201 -9.62 -14.84 -3.96
C GLY A 201 -8.56 -15.94 -3.96
N ILE A 202 -8.91 -17.17 -4.39
CA ILE A 202 -7.95 -18.27 -4.54
C ILE A 202 -6.93 -17.96 -5.65
N HIS A 203 -7.40 -17.49 -6.81
CA HIS A 203 -6.53 -17.12 -7.91
C HIS A 203 -5.52 -16.05 -7.49
N ASP A 204 -5.98 -15.00 -6.83
CA ASP A 204 -5.15 -13.89 -6.39
C ASP A 204 -4.20 -14.29 -5.26
N LEU A 205 -4.64 -15.15 -4.33
CA LEU A 205 -3.78 -15.75 -3.30
C LEU A 205 -2.56 -16.44 -3.95
N LYS A 206 -2.80 -17.30 -4.95
CA LYS A 206 -1.74 -18.02 -5.66
C LYS A 206 -0.71 -17.06 -6.25
N ARG A 207 -1.15 -15.99 -6.88
CA ARG A 207 -0.27 -14.98 -7.50
C ARG A 207 0.59 -14.21 -6.47
N ILE A 208 0.00 -13.83 -5.33
CA ILE A 208 0.76 -13.14 -4.27
C ILE A 208 1.77 -14.08 -3.62
N VAL A 209 1.38 -15.32 -3.38
CA VAL A 209 2.29 -16.34 -2.82
C VAL A 209 3.47 -16.60 -3.76
N GLU A 210 3.23 -16.72 -5.06
CA GLU A 210 4.29 -16.83 -6.06
C GLU A 210 5.22 -15.61 -6.05
N LEU A 211 4.65 -14.41 -5.91
CA LEU A 211 5.42 -13.17 -5.81
C LEU A 211 6.28 -13.15 -4.52
N ALA A 212 5.72 -13.51 -3.38
CA ALA A 212 6.46 -13.57 -2.12
C ALA A 212 7.60 -14.60 -2.18
N HIS A 213 7.34 -15.77 -2.75
CA HIS A 213 8.36 -16.80 -2.97
C HIS A 213 9.48 -16.34 -3.92
N HIS A 214 9.13 -15.62 -4.99
CA HIS A 214 10.12 -15.05 -5.92
C HIS A 214 11.12 -14.12 -5.20
N PHE A 215 10.64 -13.34 -4.23
CA PHE A 215 11.48 -12.46 -3.41
C PHE A 215 12.01 -13.12 -2.14
N GLN A 216 11.81 -14.44 -1.96
CA GLN A 216 12.24 -15.22 -0.80
C GLN A 216 11.68 -14.68 0.54
N ILE A 217 10.45 -14.18 0.50
CA ILE A 217 9.74 -13.66 1.68
C ILE A 217 8.83 -14.77 2.22
N LYS A 218 8.87 -14.99 3.53
CA LYS A 218 7.92 -15.88 4.21
C LYS A 218 6.50 -15.36 4.03
N ALA A 219 5.57 -16.23 3.68
CA ALA A 219 4.17 -15.87 3.50
C ALA A 219 3.29 -16.54 4.56
N ALA A 220 2.33 -15.77 5.08
CA ALA A 220 1.33 -16.23 6.02
C ALA A 220 -0.07 -15.91 5.49
N LEU A 221 -1.05 -16.78 5.76
CA LEU A 221 -2.41 -16.68 5.24
C LEU A 221 -3.40 -16.31 6.33
N VAL A 222 -4.23 -15.31 6.05
CA VAL A 222 -5.47 -14.98 6.77
C VAL A 222 -6.64 -15.06 5.80
N ILE A 223 -7.66 -15.86 6.14
CA ILE A 223 -8.91 -15.96 5.38
C ILE A 223 -9.96 -15.08 6.04
N ASN A 224 -10.28 -13.95 5.41
CA ASN A 224 -11.32 -13.05 5.88
C ASN A 224 -12.68 -13.43 5.30
N LYS A 225 -13.76 -13.12 6.02
CA LYS A 225 -15.16 -13.48 5.66
C LYS A 225 -15.30 -14.99 5.45
N SER A 226 -14.70 -15.78 6.34
CA SER A 226 -14.54 -17.23 6.19
C SER A 226 -15.85 -18.02 6.13
N ASP A 227 -16.93 -17.45 6.66
CA ASP A 227 -18.26 -18.04 6.69
C ASP A 227 -19.02 -17.94 5.35
N ILE A 228 -18.54 -17.16 4.39
CA ILE A 228 -19.21 -16.98 3.08
C ILE A 228 -19.21 -18.30 2.28
N ASN A 229 -18.09 -19.02 2.26
CA ASN A 229 -17.99 -20.28 1.52
C ASN A 229 -17.01 -21.25 2.17
N PRO A 230 -17.49 -22.21 3.00
CA PRO A 230 -16.63 -23.18 3.68
C PRO A 230 -15.81 -24.08 2.73
N GLN A 231 -16.32 -24.36 1.53
CA GLN A 231 -15.61 -25.20 0.56
C GLN A 231 -14.32 -24.52 0.08
N TYR A 232 -14.39 -23.22 -0.26
CA TYR A 232 -13.21 -22.46 -0.66
C TYR A 232 -12.25 -22.21 0.51
N VAL A 233 -12.75 -22.09 1.73
CA VAL A 233 -11.88 -22.06 2.93
C VAL A 233 -11.05 -23.34 3.01
N GLN A 234 -11.66 -24.50 2.81
CA GLN A 234 -10.94 -25.77 2.85
C GLN A 234 -9.91 -25.89 1.71
N GLU A 235 -10.26 -25.44 0.50
CA GLU A 235 -9.30 -25.40 -0.63
C GLU A 235 -8.10 -24.48 -0.32
N MET A 236 -8.33 -23.32 0.28
CA MET A 236 -7.25 -22.39 0.67
C MET A 236 -6.38 -22.99 1.76
N LYS A 237 -6.94 -23.70 2.74
CA LYS A 237 -6.16 -24.40 3.78
C LYS A 237 -5.28 -25.50 3.17
N GLN A 238 -5.84 -26.30 2.28
CA GLN A 238 -5.06 -27.30 1.57
C GLN A 238 -3.93 -26.68 0.76
N TYR A 239 -4.20 -25.60 0.02
CA TYR A 239 -3.17 -24.86 -0.70
C TYR A 239 -2.08 -24.31 0.25
N CYS A 240 -2.47 -23.82 1.43
CA CYS A 240 -1.56 -23.33 2.45
C CYS A 240 -0.59 -24.43 2.90
N GLU A 241 -1.10 -25.63 3.17
CA GLU A 241 -0.30 -26.81 3.53
C GLU A 241 0.62 -27.25 2.39
N GLU A 242 0.11 -27.36 1.16
CA GLU A 242 0.87 -27.78 -0.04
C GLU A 242 2.04 -26.81 -0.34
N LYS A 243 1.89 -25.54 -0.06
CA LYS A 243 2.91 -24.52 -0.32
C LYS A 243 3.78 -24.20 0.90
N GLY A 244 3.53 -24.81 2.04
CA GLY A 244 4.26 -24.54 3.27
C GLY A 244 4.08 -23.12 3.79
N LEU A 245 2.87 -22.54 3.58
CA LEU A 245 2.53 -21.24 4.11
C LEU A 245 2.20 -21.33 5.60
N ILE A 246 2.38 -20.25 6.32
CA ILE A 246 1.98 -20.14 7.72
C ILE A 246 0.48 -19.84 7.77
N TYR A 247 -0.34 -20.73 8.33
CA TYR A 247 -1.76 -20.48 8.51
C TYR A 247 -2.03 -19.73 9.82
N LEU A 248 -2.38 -18.45 9.70
CA LEU A 248 -2.65 -17.58 10.85
C LEU A 248 -4.07 -17.77 11.39
N GLY A 249 -5.09 -17.88 10.52
CA GLY A 249 -6.47 -18.08 10.97
C GLY A 249 -7.51 -17.55 10.00
N GLU A 250 -8.74 -17.53 10.53
CA GLU A 250 -9.95 -17.11 9.85
C GLU A 250 -10.62 -15.97 10.60
N ILE A 251 -11.16 -15.01 9.86
CA ILE A 251 -12.00 -13.95 10.40
C ILE A 251 -13.38 -14.12 9.77
N PRO A 252 -14.42 -14.43 10.53
CA PRO A 252 -15.79 -14.47 10.03
C PRO A 252 -16.27 -13.11 9.54
N TYR A 253 -17.27 -13.07 8.67
CA TYR A 253 -17.91 -11.82 8.29
C TYR A 253 -18.55 -11.14 9.49
N GLU A 254 -18.23 -9.88 9.70
CA GLU A 254 -18.69 -9.11 10.85
C GLU A 254 -19.09 -7.70 10.41
N THR A 255 -20.37 -7.37 10.56
CA THR A 255 -20.91 -6.05 10.17
C THR A 255 -20.32 -4.90 11.00
N GLN A 256 -19.97 -5.18 12.25
CA GLN A 256 -19.39 -4.19 13.16
C GLN A 256 -18.03 -3.68 12.67
N ILE A 257 -17.32 -4.40 11.78
CA ILE A 257 -16.10 -3.89 11.13
C ILE A 257 -16.44 -2.65 10.28
N THR A 258 -17.53 -2.70 9.52
CA THR A 258 -17.97 -1.57 8.70
C THR A 258 -18.48 -0.41 9.55
N GLU A 259 -19.14 -0.70 10.65
CA GLU A 259 -19.59 0.31 11.62
C GLU A 259 -18.40 0.98 12.30
N ALA A 260 -17.40 0.22 12.72
CA ALA A 260 -16.16 0.74 13.28
C ALA A 260 -15.43 1.68 12.30
N GLN A 261 -15.36 1.29 11.02
CA GLN A 261 -14.77 2.15 9.98
C GLN A 261 -15.51 3.48 9.79
N LYS A 262 -16.85 3.46 9.84
CA LYS A 262 -17.67 4.69 9.79
C LYS A 262 -17.40 5.62 10.98
N GLU A 263 -17.09 5.03 12.13
CA GLU A 263 -16.72 5.74 13.36
C GLU A 263 -15.22 6.09 13.43
N ALA A 264 -14.47 5.81 12.33
CA ALA A 264 -13.02 6.00 12.29
C ALA A 264 -12.27 5.33 13.46
N LYS A 265 -12.64 4.07 13.78
CA LYS A 265 -12.07 3.29 14.87
C LYS A 265 -11.61 1.92 14.40
N ALA A 266 -10.58 1.37 15.03
CA ALA A 266 -10.26 -0.03 14.87
C ALA A 266 -11.38 -0.92 15.49
N ILE A 267 -11.62 -2.10 14.88
CA ILE A 267 -12.68 -2.99 15.38
C ILE A 267 -12.45 -3.42 16.84
N LEU A 268 -11.20 -3.55 17.26
CA LEU A 268 -10.84 -3.92 18.63
C LEU A 268 -11.21 -2.86 19.67
N ASP A 269 -11.24 -1.59 19.26
CA ASP A 269 -11.62 -0.47 20.12
C ASP A 269 -13.13 -0.23 20.09
N PHE A 270 -13.78 -0.53 18.95
CA PHE A 270 -15.21 -0.33 18.76
C PHE A 270 -16.05 -1.50 19.34
N ALA A 271 -15.66 -2.73 19.03
CA ALA A 271 -16.38 -3.94 19.43
C ALA A 271 -15.40 -5.04 19.90
N PRO A 272 -14.78 -4.87 21.08
CA PRO A 272 -13.70 -5.73 21.56
C PRO A 272 -14.11 -7.21 21.71
N GLU A 273 -15.39 -7.50 21.95
CA GLU A 273 -15.89 -8.85 22.22
C GLU A 273 -16.58 -9.50 21.01
N CYS A 274 -16.64 -8.83 19.84
CA CYS A 274 -17.22 -9.43 18.65
C CYS A 274 -16.40 -10.61 18.13
N VAL A 275 -17.00 -11.42 17.26
CA VAL A 275 -16.34 -12.64 16.75
C VAL A 275 -15.08 -12.32 15.97
N ALA A 276 -15.10 -11.25 15.14
CA ALA A 276 -13.93 -10.80 14.40
C ALA A 276 -12.81 -10.34 15.34
N SER A 277 -13.13 -9.61 16.41
CA SER A 277 -12.13 -9.14 17.38
C SER A 277 -11.42 -10.29 18.09
N ARG A 278 -12.16 -11.34 18.46
CA ARG A 278 -11.56 -12.55 19.05
C ARG A 278 -10.64 -13.26 18.05
N ALA A 279 -11.10 -13.46 16.82
CA ALA A 279 -10.30 -14.06 15.75
C ALA A 279 -9.00 -13.29 15.47
N ILE A 280 -9.08 -11.97 15.45
CA ILE A 280 -7.89 -11.11 15.24
C ILE A 280 -6.89 -11.23 16.40
N ARG A 281 -7.35 -11.37 17.65
CA ARG A 281 -6.46 -11.63 18.79
C ARG A 281 -5.75 -12.99 18.69
N GLU A 282 -6.42 -14.01 18.21
CA GLU A 282 -5.79 -15.32 17.95
C GLU A 282 -4.73 -15.22 16.84
N ILE A 283 -5.03 -14.51 15.76
CA ILE A 283 -4.07 -14.21 14.69
C ILE A 283 -2.87 -13.45 15.24
N TYR A 284 -3.09 -12.43 16.06
CA TYR A 284 -2.04 -11.66 16.69
C TYR A 284 -1.13 -12.54 17.56
N THR A 285 -1.69 -13.43 18.38
CA THR A 285 -0.92 -14.34 19.23
C THR A 285 0.03 -15.21 18.41
N LYS A 286 -0.46 -15.75 17.27
CA LYS A 286 0.39 -16.53 16.35
C LYS A 286 1.46 -15.66 15.69
N LEU A 287 1.12 -14.42 15.28
CA LEU A 287 2.09 -13.48 14.71
C LEU A 287 3.20 -13.13 15.71
N GLN A 288 2.89 -12.97 16.98
CA GLN A 288 3.91 -12.74 18.02
C GLN A 288 4.91 -13.90 18.11
N SER A 289 4.42 -15.15 18.17
CA SER A 289 5.30 -16.33 18.20
C SER A 289 6.20 -16.42 16.96
N ILE A 290 5.65 -16.14 15.77
CA ILE A 290 6.43 -16.13 14.53
C ILE A 290 7.51 -15.03 14.56
N LEU A 291 7.15 -13.85 15.08
CA LEU A 291 8.10 -12.74 15.18
C LEU A 291 9.27 -13.05 16.14
N GLU A 292 9.07 -13.85 17.16
CA GLU A 292 10.16 -14.28 18.06
C GLU A 292 11.15 -15.20 17.36
N GLU A 293 10.72 -15.94 16.33
CA GLU A 293 11.52 -16.88 15.54
C GLU A 293 12.20 -16.24 14.29
N LEU A 294 11.82 -15.01 13.93
CA LEU A 294 12.40 -14.24 12.81
C LEU A 294 13.60 -13.39 13.28
#